data_557951119958851e36bd8a8e01c016e2
#
_entry.id   557951119958851e36bd8a8e01c016e2
#
_cell.length_a   1.000
_cell.length_b   1.000
_cell.length_c   1.000
_cell.angle_alpha   90.00
_cell.angle_beta   90.00
_cell.angle_gamma   90.00
#
_symmetry.space_group_name_H-M   'P 1'
#
loop_
_entity.id
_entity.type
_entity.pdbx_description
1 polymer ?
#
loop_
_entity_poly.entity_id
_entity_poly.type
_entity_poly.pdbx_seq_one_letter_code
_entity_poly.pdbx_strand_id
1 'polypeptide(L)'
;GEAIVVNMTYKVAPEVVEVTQPVWEMDGYNYKRDGDGERIPVFNGGGSQAETNCNHLKDKILYDNGFFVFTDTSSASKNSRYFQLLENLNISCEDDKGIKKLVLIEEEDVVGKPVMVTTRKQEYVTKETRDLPVDQQKKRATFKVNTITIWEEGEVLTQDEIDDDVPF
;
A
#
# COMPACT_ATOMS: atom_id res chain seq x y z
N GLY A 1 7.63 23.15 -17.02
CA GLY A 1 8.79 22.64 -16.28
C GLY A 1 9.09 21.21 -16.72
N GLU A 2 10.33 20.84 -16.76
CA GLU A 2 10.73 19.46 -17.04
C GLU A 2 10.43 18.60 -15.83
N ALA A 3 9.86 17.42 -16.06
CA ALA A 3 9.62 16.45 -15.03
C ALA A 3 10.01 15.05 -15.51
N ILE A 4 10.58 14.27 -14.63
CA ILE A 4 10.81 12.85 -14.82
C ILE A 4 9.76 12.06 -14.06
N VAL A 5 9.51 10.81 -14.46
CA VAL A 5 8.61 9.90 -13.76
C VAL A 5 9.43 8.79 -13.15
N VAL A 6 9.35 8.67 -11.83
CA VAL A 6 9.93 7.55 -11.08
C VAL A 6 8.83 6.56 -10.77
N ASN A 7 8.89 5.38 -11.38
CA ASN A 7 7.96 4.29 -11.12
C ASN A 7 8.53 3.35 -10.06
N MET A 8 7.72 3.03 -9.06
CA MET A 8 8.11 2.14 -7.97
C MET A 8 7.29 0.85 -8.00
N THR A 9 7.95 -0.24 -7.72
CA THR A 9 7.31 -1.53 -7.46
C THR A 9 7.76 -2.07 -6.11
N TYR A 10 6.83 -2.69 -5.40
CA TYR A 10 7.09 -3.25 -4.08
C TYR A 10 6.79 -4.74 -4.11
N LYS A 11 7.74 -5.55 -3.74
CA LYS A 11 7.55 -6.98 -3.59
C LYS A 11 7.25 -7.29 -2.12
N VAL A 12 6.25 -8.12 -1.88
CA VAL A 12 5.93 -8.58 -0.53
C VAL A 12 7.12 -9.37 0.02
N ALA A 13 7.57 -8.98 1.22
CA ALA A 13 8.69 -9.64 1.89
C ALA A 13 8.32 -11.09 2.26
N PRO A 14 9.27 -12.03 2.19
CA PRO A 14 9.00 -13.43 2.50
C PRO A 14 8.43 -13.65 3.89
N GLU A 15 8.85 -12.87 4.87
CA GLU A 15 8.43 -12.96 6.27
C GLU A 15 6.93 -12.73 6.46
N VAL A 16 6.31 -11.89 5.59
CA VAL A 16 4.87 -11.56 5.67
C VAL A 16 4.01 -12.79 5.45
N VAL A 17 4.45 -13.76 4.64
CA VAL A 17 3.64 -14.94 4.33
C VAL A 17 3.54 -15.92 5.50
N GLU A 18 4.44 -15.82 6.47
CA GLU A 18 4.47 -16.67 7.67
C GLU A 18 3.59 -16.10 8.80
N VAL A 19 3.13 -14.87 8.67
CA VAL A 19 2.26 -14.25 9.67
C VAL A 19 0.90 -14.91 9.67
N THR A 20 0.47 -15.34 10.85
CA THR A 20 -0.89 -15.85 11.06
C THR A 20 -1.84 -14.70 11.36
N GLN A 21 -2.97 -14.69 10.70
CA GLN A 21 -3.99 -13.66 10.84
C GLN A 21 -5.35 -14.28 11.20
N PRO A 22 -6.18 -13.59 12.02
CA PRO A 22 -7.52 -14.02 12.29
C PRO A 22 -8.38 -13.99 11.03
N VAL A 23 -9.31 -14.93 10.92
CA VAL A 23 -10.27 -15.00 9.82
C VAL A 23 -11.56 -14.32 10.23
N TRP A 24 -12.04 -13.43 9.36
CA TRP A 24 -13.28 -12.68 9.52
C TRP A 24 -14.30 -13.04 8.45
N GLU A 25 -15.59 -12.98 8.76
CA GLU A 25 -16.62 -13.14 7.73
C GLU A 25 -16.54 -12.03 6.69
N MET A 26 -16.73 -12.43 5.43
CA MET A 26 -16.67 -11.52 4.29
C MET A 26 -18.02 -11.41 3.58
N ASP A 27 -18.31 -10.21 3.09
CA ASP A 27 -19.34 -9.94 2.10
C ASP A 27 -18.66 -9.37 0.85
N GLY A 28 -18.39 -10.25 -0.09
CA GLY A 28 -17.52 -9.94 -1.23
C GLY A 28 -16.10 -9.58 -0.78
N TYR A 29 -15.71 -8.32 -0.93
CA TYR A 29 -14.38 -7.82 -0.53
C TYR A 29 -14.39 -7.04 0.79
N ASN A 30 -15.55 -6.92 1.45
CA ASN A 30 -15.69 -6.18 2.69
C ASN A 30 -15.83 -7.15 3.88
N TYR A 31 -15.36 -6.72 5.04
CA TYR A 31 -15.66 -7.44 6.27
C TYR A 31 -17.13 -7.25 6.63
N LYS A 32 -17.79 -8.35 6.95
CA LYS A 32 -19.11 -8.27 7.60
C LYS A 32 -18.95 -7.68 8.98
N ARG A 33 -19.91 -6.85 9.35
CA ARG A 33 -19.98 -6.25 10.68
C ARG A 33 -21.29 -6.61 11.33
N ASP A 34 -21.27 -6.74 12.65
CA ASP A 34 -22.45 -6.95 13.46
C ASP A 34 -23.23 -5.64 13.70
N GLY A 35 -24.23 -5.71 14.57
CA GLY A 35 -25.08 -4.56 14.92
C GLY A 35 -24.34 -3.43 15.65
N ASP A 36 -23.21 -3.72 16.27
CA ASP A 36 -22.37 -2.76 17.00
C ASP A 36 -21.22 -2.22 16.12
N GLY A 37 -21.12 -2.70 14.87
CA GLY A 37 -20.11 -2.27 13.90
C GLY A 37 -18.81 -3.08 13.97
N GLU A 38 -18.73 -4.09 14.83
CA GLU A 38 -17.57 -4.95 14.99
C GLU A 38 -17.50 -6.01 13.87
N ARG A 39 -16.28 -6.44 13.53
CA ARG A 39 -16.08 -7.53 12.57
C ARG A 39 -16.56 -8.85 13.12
N ILE A 40 -17.21 -9.65 12.30
CA ILE A 40 -17.72 -10.96 12.69
C ILE A 40 -16.62 -12.01 12.53
N PRO A 41 -16.14 -12.62 13.64
CA PRO A 41 -15.09 -13.63 13.57
C PRO A 41 -15.61 -14.96 13.01
N VAL A 42 -14.77 -15.65 12.24
CA VAL A 42 -15.01 -17.04 11.85
C VAL A 42 -14.41 -17.95 12.91
N PHE A 43 -15.19 -18.89 13.45
CA PHE A 43 -14.72 -19.85 14.44
C PHE A 43 -14.41 -21.20 13.79
N ASN A 44 -13.35 -21.86 14.28
CA ASN A 44 -13.07 -23.25 13.95
C ASN A 44 -13.97 -24.20 14.74
N GLY A 45 -13.95 -25.50 14.41
CA GLY A 45 -14.78 -26.51 15.08
C GLY A 45 -14.50 -26.70 16.58
N GLY A 46 -13.42 -26.13 17.10
CA GLY A 46 -13.05 -26.13 18.52
C GLY A 46 -13.50 -24.89 19.31
N GLY A 47 -14.19 -23.94 18.64
CA GLY A 47 -14.70 -22.71 19.26
C GLY A 47 -13.67 -21.58 19.40
N SER A 48 -12.44 -21.75 18.88
CA SER A 48 -11.46 -20.67 18.76
C SER A 48 -11.65 -19.95 17.45
N GLN A 49 -11.28 -18.67 17.39
CA GLN A 49 -11.26 -17.94 16.12
C GLN A 49 -10.32 -18.65 15.12
N ALA A 50 -10.80 -18.85 13.92
CA ALA A 50 -9.99 -19.42 12.85
C ALA A 50 -8.85 -18.47 12.47
N GLU A 51 -7.70 -19.05 12.17
CA GLU A 51 -6.53 -18.32 11.71
C GLU A 51 -6.10 -18.80 10.32
N THR A 52 -5.53 -17.92 9.55
CA THR A 52 -4.93 -18.23 8.25
C THR A 52 -3.57 -17.57 8.14
N ASN A 53 -2.71 -18.11 7.29
CA ASN A 53 -1.47 -17.46 6.93
C ASN A 53 -1.65 -16.55 5.71
N CYS A 54 -0.62 -15.78 5.42
CA CYS A 54 -0.61 -14.86 4.28
C CYS A 54 0.03 -15.47 3.02
N ASN A 55 0.02 -16.78 2.86
CA ASN A 55 0.63 -17.46 1.70
C ASN A 55 0.11 -16.96 0.34
N HIS A 56 -1.11 -16.45 0.29
CA HIS A 56 -1.68 -15.85 -0.91
C HIS A 56 -0.97 -14.57 -1.34
N LEU A 57 -0.19 -13.96 -0.47
CA LEU A 57 0.62 -12.77 -0.75
C LEU A 57 2.02 -13.12 -1.26
N LYS A 58 2.42 -14.39 -1.23
CA LYS A 58 3.74 -14.82 -1.70
C LYS A 58 4.00 -14.32 -3.12
N ASP A 59 5.17 -13.73 -3.29
CA ASP A 59 5.64 -13.17 -4.57
C ASP A 59 4.72 -12.10 -5.21
N LYS A 60 3.76 -11.56 -4.45
CA LYS A 60 2.94 -10.46 -4.94
C LYS A 60 3.77 -9.19 -5.12
N ILE A 61 3.44 -8.48 -6.19
CA ILE A 61 4.05 -7.19 -6.50
C ILE A 61 2.94 -6.14 -6.47
N LEU A 62 3.21 -5.06 -5.77
CA LEU A 62 2.36 -3.87 -5.75
C LEU A 62 3.00 -2.81 -6.63
N TYR A 63 2.19 -2.18 -7.47
CA TYR A 63 2.62 -1.11 -8.35
C TYR A 63 2.15 0.23 -7.81
N ASP A 64 3.06 1.19 -7.72
CA ASP A 64 2.69 2.60 -7.51
C ASP A 64 2.49 3.27 -8.87
N ASN A 65 1.66 4.31 -8.90
CA ASN A 65 1.39 5.09 -10.10
C ASN A 65 2.57 5.97 -10.55
N GLY A 66 3.69 5.91 -9.83
CA GLY A 66 4.86 6.72 -10.05
C GLY A 66 4.79 8.10 -9.40
N PHE A 67 5.94 8.71 -9.33
CA PHE A 67 6.14 10.06 -8.82
C PHE A 67 6.58 10.96 -9.96
N PHE A 68 5.92 12.11 -10.10
CA PHE A 68 6.45 13.17 -10.92
C PHE A 68 7.50 13.95 -10.14
N VAL A 69 8.71 13.98 -10.63
CA VAL A 69 9.82 14.71 -10.02
C VAL A 69 10.16 15.88 -10.94
N PHE A 70 9.92 17.08 -10.47
CA PHE A 70 10.20 18.31 -11.20
C PHE A 70 11.67 18.68 -11.00
N THR A 71 12.42 18.74 -12.07
CA THR A 71 13.86 19.06 -12.07
C THR A 71 14.14 20.55 -12.07
N ASP A 72 13.12 21.35 -12.28
CA ASP A 72 13.18 22.80 -12.21
C ASP A 72 13.25 23.25 -10.73
N THR A 73 14.26 24.02 -10.39
CA THR A 73 14.53 24.51 -9.01
C THR A 73 13.40 25.35 -8.42
N SER A 74 12.57 25.99 -9.27
CA SER A 74 11.39 26.75 -8.84
C SER A 74 10.23 25.87 -8.34
N SER A 75 10.33 24.57 -8.53
CA SER A 75 9.25 23.60 -8.30
C SER A 75 9.46 22.69 -7.08
N ALA A 76 10.38 23.06 -6.17
CA ALA A 76 10.71 22.23 -4.99
C ALA A 76 9.47 21.85 -4.16
N SER A 77 8.51 22.76 -4.00
CA SER A 77 7.26 22.48 -3.28
C SER A 77 6.39 21.41 -3.97
N LYS A 78 6.54 21.21 -5.27
CA LYS A 78 5.81 20.19 -6.03
C LYS A 78 6.39 18.79 -5.83
N ASN A 79 7.61 18.68 -5.31
CA ASN A 79 8.31 17.42 -5.07
C ASN A 79 8.08 16.86 -3.67
N SER A 80 7.14 17.40 -2.88
CA SER A 80 6.92 16.99 -1.49
C SER A 80 6.71 15.48 -1.32
N ARG A 81 5.92 14.85 -2.20
CA ARG A 81 5.69 13.41 -2.19
C ARG A 81 6.96 12.61 -2.50
N TYR A 82 7.80 13.11 -3.38
CA TYR A 82 9.09 12.49 -3.70
C TYR A 82 10.08 12.62 -2.54
N PHE A 83 10.17 13.78 -1.90
CA PHE A 83 10.99 13.95 -0.70
C PHE A 83 10.54 13.03 0.44
N GLN A 84 9.23 12.85 0.63
CA GLN A 84 8.72 11.90 1.60
C GLN A 84 9.12 10.45 1.26
N LEU A 85 9.14 10.08 -0.02
CA LEU A 85 9.67 8.78 -0.44
C LEU A 85 11.15 8.63 -0.06
N LEU A 86 11.98 9.64 -0.32
CA LEU A 86 13.39 9.60 0.03
C LEU A 86 13.60 9.44 1.54
N GLU A 87 12.86 10.20 2.35
CA GLU A 87 12.86 10.08 3.81
C GLU A 87 12.50 8.66 4.26
N ASN A 88 11.44 8.08 3.69
CA ASN A 88 10.97 6.72 4.01
C ASN A 88 11.96 5.63 3.57
N LEU A 89 12.77 5.90 2.58
CA LEU A 89 13.86 5.02 2.13
C LEU A 89 15.18 5.29 2.89
N ASN A 90 15.16 6.21 3.86
CA ASN A 90 16.34 6.66 4.59
C ASN A 90 17.45 7.19 3.67
N ILE A 91 17.06 7.91 2.62
CA ILE A 91 17.95 8.58 1.69
C ILE A 91 18.04 10.06 2.09
N SER A 92 19.22 10.53 2.45
CA SER A 92 19.41 11.94 2.83
C SER A 92 19.22 12.85 1.62
N CYS A 93 18.34 13.82 1.77
CA CYS A 93 18.06 14.85 0.76
C CYS A 93 18.26 16.27 1.28
N GLU A 94 18.97 16.43 2.39
CA GLU A 94 19.24 17.74 2.99
C GLU A 94 20.72 18.09 2.85
N ASP A 95 21.01 19.39 2.71
CA ASP A 95 22.36 19.89 2.78
C ASP A 95 22.76 20.19 4.25
N ASP A 96 24.01 20.63 4.46
CA ASP A 96 24.57 20.96 5.79
C ASP A 96 23.78 22.04 6.54
N LYS A 97 22.88 22.74 5.85
CA LYS A 97 22.00 23.78 6.41
C LYS A 97 20.56 23.30 6.62
N GLY A 98 20.26 22.02 6.36
CA GLY A 98 18.92 21.47 6.42
C GLY A 98 18.02 21.88 5.25
N ILE A 99 18.59 22.36 4.15
CA ILE A 99 17.84 22.73 2.94
C ILE A 99 17.69 21.48 2.08
N LYS A 100 16.45 21.14 1.73
CA LYS A 100 16.17 19.99 0.87
C LYS A 100 16.75 20.21 -0.54
N LYS A 101 17.56 19.25 -0.97
CA LYS A 101 18.12 19.17 -2.31
C LYS A 101 17.42 18.07 -3.08
N LEU A 102 17.20 18.30 -4.37
CA LEU A 102 16.71 17.26 -5.27
C LEU A 102 17.83 16.23 -5.51
N VAL A 103 17.62 15.04 -4.98
CA VAL A 103 18.45 13.86 -5.22
C VAL A 103 17.65 12.94 -6.14
N LEU A 104 18.18 12.61 -7.30
CA LEU A 104 17.60 11.61 -8.18
C LEU A 104 18.11 10.25 -7.75
N ILE A 105 17.17 9.33 -7.48
CA ILE A 105 17.49 7.97 -7.08
C ILE A 105 17.73 7.10 -8.31
N GLU A 106 18.75 6.26 -8.20
CA GLU A 106 19.01 5.17 -9.11
C GLU A 106 18.43 3.86 -8.57
N GLU A 107 18.32 2.84 -9.39
CA GLU A 107 17.78 1.55 -9.01
C GLU A 107 18.54 0.94 -7.83
N GLU A 108 19.86 1.08 -7.82
CA GLU A 108 20.75 0.55 -6.78
C GLU A 108 20.54 1.19 -5.41
N ASP A 109 20.00 2.41 -5.38
CA ASP A 109 19.71 3.13 -4.14
C ASP A 109 18.50 2.57 -3.40
N VAL A 110 17.59 1.91 -4.10
CA VAL A 110 16.26 1.55 -3.59
C VAL A 110 15.98 0.05 -3.58
N VAL A 111 16.57 -0.71 -4.50
CA VAL A 111 16.34 -2.16 -4.58
C VAL A 111 16.86 -2.85 -3.31
N GLY A 112 15.98 -3.66 -2.71
CA GLY A 112 16.28 -4.39 -1.47
C GLY A 112 16.07 -3.59 -0.19
N LYS A 113 15.70 -2.30 -0.26
CA LYS A 113 15.33 -1.55 0.95
C LYS A 113 13.93 -1.92 1.41
N PRO A 114 13.77 -2.32 2.67
CA PRO A 114 12.45 -2.63 3.21
C PRO A 114 11.65 -1.38 3.48
N VAL A 115 10.36 -1.43 3.19
CA VAL A 115 9.39 -0.37 3.51
C VAL A 115 8.08 -0.99 3.94
N MET A 116 7.33 -0.28 4.76
CA MET A 116 5.96 -0.60 5.07
C MET A 116 5.04 0.04 4.03
N VAL A 117 4.20 -0.77 3.40
CA VAL A 117 3.27 -0.30 2.36
C VAL A 117 1.84 -0.52 2.83
N THR A 118 1.06 0.55 2.93
CA THR A 118 -0.39 0.41 3.06
C THR A 118 -1.06 0.45 1.70
N THR A 119 -2.11 -0.32 1.54
CA THR A 119 -2.86 -0.39 0.29
C THR A 119 -4.26 0.15 0.48
N ARG A 120 -4.83 0.68 -0.60
CA ARG A 120 -6.25 1.03 -0.67
C ARG A 120 -6.94 0.20 -1.73
N LYS A 121 -8.14 -0.23 -1.44
CA LYS A 121 -9.03 -0.83 -2.43
C LYS A 121 -9.50 0.22 -3.43
N GLN A 122 -9.40 -0.09 -4.70
CA GLN A 122 -9.98 0.71 -5.77
C GLN A 122 -10.90 -0.15 -6.61
N GLU A 123 -12.18 0.22 -6.67
CA GLU A 123 -13.14 -0.41 -7.56
C GLU A 123 -13.13 0.25 -8.93
N TYR A 124 -13.29 -0.56 -9.96
CA TYR A 124 -13.41 -0.10 -11.34
C TYR A 124 -14.38 -0.97 -12.11
N VAL A 125 -15.04 -0.36 -13.09
CA VAL A 125 -15.93 -1.07 -14.01
C VAL A 125 -15.08 -1.77 -15.06
N THR A 126 -15.38 -3.05 -15.33
CA THR A 126 -14.65 -3.82 -16.35
C THR A 126 -14.90 -3.25 -17.75
N LYS A 127 -13.90 -3.39 -18.62
CA LYS A 127 -13.98 -2.84 -20.00
C LYS A 127 -15.18 -3.39 -20.77
N GLU A 128 -15.49 -4.67 -20.54
CA GLU A 128 -16.56 -5.38 -21.24
C GLU A 128 -17.96 -4.86 -20.88
N THR A 129 -18.11 -4.23 -19.73
CA THR A 129 -19.41 -3.77 -19.23
C THR A 129 -19.51 -2.28 -19.02
N ARG A 130 -18.45 -1.52 -19.38
CA ARG A 130 -18.38 -0.06 -19.16
C ARG A 130 -19.52 0.70 -19.82
N ASP A 131 -19.92 0.28 -21.03
CA ASP A 131 -20.93 0.96 -21.84
C ASP A 131 -22.34 0.45 -21.57
N LEU A 132 -22.53 -0.47 -20.62
CA LEU A 132 -23.81 -0.98 -20.20
C LEU A 132 -24.44 -0.06 -19.13
N PRO A 133 -25.78 -0.14 -18.94
CA PRO A 133 -26.45 0.51 -17.81
C PRO A 133 -25.78 0.16 -16.47
N VAL A 134 -25.85 1.09 -15.51
CA VAL A 134 -25.10 0.99 -14.23
C VAL A 134 -25.43 -0.29 -13.46
N ASP A 135 -26.66 -0.75 -13.52
CA ASP A 135 -27.15 -2.01 -12.91
C ASP A 135 -26.59 -3.27 -13.56
N GLN A 136 -26.07 -3.19 -14.78
CA GLN A 136 -25.47 -4.28 -15.54
C GLN A 136 -23.94 -4.21 -15.56
N GLN A 137 -23.35 -3.17 -15.01
CA GLN A 137 -21.91 -3.01 -14.97
C GLN A 137 -21.28 -3.98 -13.95
N LYS A 138 -20.28 -4.74 -14.41
CA LYS A 138 -19.46 -5.59 -13.53
C LYS A 138 -18.32 -4.76 -12.95
N LYS A 139 -18.26 -4.72 -11.64
CA LYS A 139 -17.15 -4.10 -10.89
C LYS A 139 -16.12 -5.14 -10.49
N ARG A 140 -14.88 -4.76 -10.54
CA ARG A 140 -13.75 -5.48 -9.94
C ARG A 140 -13.01 -4.55 -9.00
N ALA A 141 -12.32 -5.13 -8.03
CA ALA A 141 -11.45 -4.41 -7.13
C ALA A 141 -9.98 -4.72 -7.43
N THR A 142 -9.14 -3.71 -7.24
CA THR A 142 -7.69 -3.87 -7.18
C THR A 142 -7.18 -3.13 -5.96
N PHE A 143 -6.00 -3.52 -5.47
CA PHE A 143 -5.33 -2.83 -4.39
C PHE A 143 -4.20 -1.99 -4.98
N LYS A 144 -4.16 -0.73 -4.59
CA LYS A 144 -3.09 0.19 -4.97
C LYS A 144 -2.35 0.68 -3.74
N VAL A 145 -1.10 1.01 -3.93
CA VAL A 145 -0.29 1.65 -2.88
C VAL A 145 -0.96 2.96 -2.46
N ASN A 146 -1.19 3.10 -1.18
CA ASN A 146 -1.74 4.30 -0.57
C ASN A 146 -0.64 5.13 0.10
N THR A 147 0.06 4.55 1.04
CA THR A 147 1.18 5.18 1.73
C THR A 147 2.36 4.24 1.83
N ILE A 148 3.53 4.83 2.00
CA ILE A 148 4.79 4.15 2.25
C ILE A 148 5.36 4.78 3.51
N THR A 149 5.83 3.97 4.44
CA THR A 149 6.50 4.42 5.65
C THR A 149 7.79 3.64 5.85
N ILE A 150 8.66 4.14 6.72
CA ILE A 150 9.86 3.42 7.13
C ILE A 150 9.43 2.11 7.78
N TRP A 151 10.12 1.02 7.44
CA TRP A 151 9.98 -0.24 8.16
C TRP A 151 11.09 -0.33 9.22
N GLU A 152 10.70 -0.65 10.45
CA GLU A 152 11.61 -0.96 11.54
C GLU A 152 11.71 -2.47 11.72
N GLU A 153 12.91 -2.98 11.99
CA GLU A 153 13.16 -4.41 12.11
C GLU A 153 12.31 -5.02 13.24
N GLY A 154 11.55 -6.05 12.91
CA GLY A 154 10.65 -6.73 13.84
C GLY A 154 9.24 -6.15 13.89
N GLU A 155 8.96 -5.07 13.18
CA GLU A 155 7.62 -4.51 13.06
C GLU A 155 6.83 -5.29 12.00
N VAL A 156 5.86 -6.07 12.45
CA VAL A 156 4.86 -6.69 11.58
C VAL A 156 3.53 -6.08 11.96
N LEU A 157 3.00 -5.19 11.11
CA LEU A 157 1.65 -4.65 11.31
C LEU A 157 0.63 -5.78 11.20
N THR A 158 -0.19 -5.92 12.22
CA THR A 158 -1.37 -6.76 12.15
C THR A 158 -2.43 -6.07 11.28
N GLN A 159 -3.31 -6.85 10.69
CA GLN A 159 -4.37 -6.29 9.85
C GLN A 159 -5.28 -5.31 10.61
N ASP A 160 -5.37 -5.44 11.93
CA ASP A 160 -6.15 -4.57 12.80
C ASP A 160 -5.57 -3.13 12.87
N GLU A 161 -4.25 -3.00 12.78
CA GLU A 161 -3.57 -1.68 12.76
C GLU A 161 -3.68 -0.98 11.42
N ILE A 162 -3.89 -1.73 10.33
CA ILE A 162 -3.98 -1.18 8.97
C ILE A 162 -5.38 -0.59 8.68
N ASP A 163 -6.42 -1.14 9.29
CA ASP A 163 -7.82 -0.79 8.93
C ASP A 163 -8.40 0.38 9.73
N ASP A 164 -7.82 0.74 10.89
CA ASP A 164 -8.36 1.81 11.73
C ASP A 164 -8.04 3.22 11.20
N ASP A 165 -7.03 3.36 10.32
CA ASP A 165 -6.56 4.65 9.82
C ASP A 165 -6.94 4.95 8.35
N VAL A 166 -7.72 4.11 7.68
CA VAL A 166 -8.16 4.36 6.30
C VAL A 166 -9.59 4.87 6.29
N PRO A 167 -9.83 6.19 6.20
CA PRO A 167 -11.15 6.70 5.88
C PRO A 167 -11.50 6.27 4.44
N PHE A 168 -12.54 5.50 4.32
CA PHE A 168 -13.16 5.12 3.05
C PHE A 168 -13.84 6.32 2.39
#